data_fddf2e4c264f41ef25466895dc00eafa
#
_entry.id   fddf2e4c264f41ef25466895dc00eafa
#
_cell.length_a   1.000
_cell.length_b   1.000
_cell.length_c   1.000
_cell.angle_alpha   90.00
_cell.angle_beta   90.00
_cell.angle_gamma   90.00
#
_symmetry.space_group_name_H-M   'P 1'
#
loop_
_entity.id
_entity.type
_entity.pdbx_description
1 polymer ?
#
loop_
_entity_poly.entity_id
_entity_poly.type
_entity_poly.pdbx_seq_one_letter_code
_entity_poly.pdbx_strand_id
1 'polypeptide(L)'
;MQLDIIDFEKLFRIKSGSLPLEVIQLISTCDFSYQTLSKEESDNVVLEVIKKIDSNSMPISGEERKEQWEKGWSENLHNFVRCKFDLAELTPKYYRPNNIMRLNRQYIKVKSATFEFDFFRVFRHWLCYTYFNNTNSIFEFGCGSGCNLPILVDLFPNKKIYGLDWVHSSIDIVNKMKSEYQWDITGYLFDLFDPDYSLEIDANAAFLTFGALEQLGSNHRAFIDFILDKKPVLCVNVEPLYELYNSQYLLDRLAMQYHKKRGYLSNFLSYLQLLEKQRKVKIIDVQRMYFGGMFQDCWSRIVWYPIND
;
A
#
# COMPACT_ATOMS: atom_id res chain seq x y z
N MET A 1 1.52 -26.56 -1.88
CA MET A 1 0.23 -25.93 -1.55
C MET A 1 0.01 -24.78 -2.55
N GLN A 2 -1.21 -24.32 -2.70
CA GLN A 2 -1.55 -23.18 -3.58
C GLN A 2 -2.66 -22.39 -2.90
N LEU A 3 -2.61 -21.06 -2.94
CA LEU A 3 -3.73 -20.23 -2.49
C LEU A 3 -4.85 -20.32 -3.53
N ASP A 4 -6.06 -20.51 -3.05
CA ASP A 4 -7.29 -20.54 -3.84
C ASP A 4 -8.19 -19.33 -3.50
N ILE A 5 -9.35 -19.23 -4.15
CA ILE A 5 -10.35 -18.17 -3.95
C ILE A 5 -10.74 -18.06 -2.47
N ILE A 6 -10.92 -19.21 -1.79
CA ILE A 6 -11.34 -19.24 -0.38
C ILE A 6 -10.24 -18.69 0.53
N ASP A 7 -8.97 -18.94 0.19
CA ASP A 7 -7.84 -18.41 0.94
C ASP A 7 -7.75 -16.88 0.80
N PHE A 8 -7.98 -16.34 -0.41
CA PHE A 8 -8.04 -14.89 -0.63
C PHE A 8 -9.21 -14.25 0.15
N GLU A 9 -10.39 -14.85 0.14
CA GLU A 9 -11.54 -14.34 0.91
C GLU A 9 -11.23 -14.30 2.43
N LYS A 10 -10.58 -15.34 2.96
CA LYS A 10 -10.13 -15.37 4.36
C LYS A 10 -9.07 -14.31 4.65
N LEU A 11 -8.07 -14.14 3.76
CA LEU A 11 -7.00 -13.15 3.92
C LEU A 11 -7.54 -11.72 3.84
N PHE A 12 -8.49 -11.47 2.95
CA PHE A 12 -9.15 -10.16 2.82
C PHE A 12 -10.20 -9.91 3.90
N ARG A 13 -10.55 -10.94 4.70
CA ARG A 13 -11.58 -10.87 5.75
C ARG A 13 -12.95 -10.48 5.20
N ILE A 14 -13.34 -11.09 4.12
CA ILE A 14 -14.63 -10.87 3.46
C ILE A 14 -15.50 -12.12 3.50
N LYS A 15 -16.79 -11.93 3.22
CA LYS A 15 -17.75 -13.04 3.19
C LYS A 15 -17.40 -14.00 2.05
N SER A 16 -17.54 -15.29 2.29
CA SER A 16 -17.34 -16.30 1.24
C SER A 16 -18.31 -16.09 0.07
N GLY A 17 -17.78 -16.19 -1.14
CA GLY A 17 -18.48 -15.95 -2.39
C GLY A 17 -18.73 -14.48 -2.72
N SER A 18 -18.00 -13.54 -2.09
CA SER A 18 -18.16 -12.10 -2.31
C SER A 18 -17.06 -11.47 -3.18
N LEU A 19 -16.09 -12.25 -3.65
CA LEU A 19 -15.09 -11.72 -4.59
C LEU A 19 -15.75 -11.40 -5.94
N PRO A 20 -15.46 -10.22 -6.53
CA PRO A 20 -15.87 -9.89 -7.90
C PRO A 20 -15.34 -10.90 -8.92
N LEU A 21 -16.08 -11.11 -10.00
CA LEU A 21 -15.72 -12.08 -11.05
C LEU A 21 -14.36 -11.75 -11.68
N GLU A 22 -14.08 -10.48 -11.90
CA GLU A 22 -12.81 -10.00 -12.45
C GLU A 22 -11.62 -10.36 -11.54
N VAL A 23 -11.81 -10.25 -10.23
CA VAL A 23 -10.80 -10.64 -9.23
C VAL A 23 -10.59 -12.16 -9.21
N ILE A 24 -11.67 -12.95 -9.33
CA ILE A 24 -11.61 -14.40 -9.44
C ILE A 24 -10.82 -14.81 -10.70
N GLN A 25 -11.10 -14.17 -11.83
CA GLN A 25 -10.38 -14.39 -13.08
C GLN A 25 -8.89 -14.05 -12.93
N LEU A 26 -8.58 -12.92 -12.29
CA LEU A 26 -7.20 -12.51 -12.05
C LEU A 26 -6.45 -13.54 -11.17
N ILE A 27 -7.07 -14.08 -10.11
CA ILE A 27 -6.49 -15.15 -9.29
C ILE A 27 -6.16 -16.36 -10.15
N SER A 28 -7.03 -16.74 -11.09
CA SER A 28 -6.85 -17.92 -11.94
C SER A 28 -5.68 -17.81 -12.94
N THR A 29 -5.22 -16.59 -13.23
CA THR A 29 -4.09 -16.33 -14.16
C THR A 29 -2.73 -16.33 -13.48
N CYS A 30 -2.67 -16.41 -12.15
CA CYS A 30 -1.45 -16.29 -11.38
C CYS A 30 -1.03 -17.62 -10.73
N ASP A 31 0.28 -17.82 -10.55
CA ASP A 31 0.80 -18.96 -9.80
C ASP A 31 1.01 -18.57 -8.32
N PHE A 32 0.06 -18.99 -7.48
CA PHE A 32 0.12 -18.82 -6.03
C PHE A 32 0.58 -20.12 -5.31
N SER A 33 1.43 -20.90 -5.95
CA SER A 33 2.01 -22.11 -5.37
C SER A 33 3.10 -21.78 -4.35
N TYR A 34 3.06 -22.46 -3.20
CA TYR A 34 4.04 -22.31 -2.14
C TYR A 34 4.29 -23.61 -1.37
N GLN A 35 5.32 -23.61 -0.55
CA GLN A 35 5.68 -24.69 0.39
C GLN A 35 5.83 -24.10 1.79
N THR A 36 5.41 -24.87 2.81
CA THR A 36 5.76 -24.56 4.19
C THR A 36 7.23 -24.86 4.42
N LEU A 37 7.89 -24.05 5.23
CA LEU A 37 9.26 -24.31 5.66
C LEU A 37 9.29 -25.41 6.74
N SER A 38 10.36 -26.20 6.76
CA SER A 38 10.70 -27.01 7.91
C SER A 38 11.00 -26.11 9.13
N LYS A 39 11.04 -26.72 10.32
CA LYS A 39 11.39 -25.96 11.53
C LYS A 39 12.78 -25.33 11.41
N GLU A 40 13.76 -26.09 10.94
CA GLU A 40 15.15 -25.63 10.77
C GLU A 40 15.25 -24.48 9.77
N GLU A 41 14.57 -24.58 8.61
CA GLU A 41 14.52 -23.49 7.63
C GLU A 41 13.87 -22.23 8.23
N SER A 42 12.77 -22.39 8.97
CA SER A 42 12.08 -21.28 9.63
C SER A 42 12.94 -20.63 10.70
N ASP A 43 13.65 -21.40 11.51
CA ASP A 43 14.60 -20.89 12.53
C ASP A 43 15.75 -20.11 11.88
N ASN A 44 16.27 -20.59 10.74
CA ASN A 44 17.31 -19.87 9.98
C ASN A 44 16.80 -18.53 9.44
N VAL A 45 15.57 -18.45 8.94
CA VAL A 45 14.93 -17.18 8.51
C VAL A 45 14.77 -16.23 9.69
N VAL A 46 14.34 -16.72 10.85
CA VAL A 46 14.23 -15.92 12.08
C VAL A 46 15.59 -15.32 12.47
N LEU A 47 16.65 -16.13 12.43
CA LEU A 47 18.00 -15.66 12.73
C LEU A 47 18.50 -14.59 11.74
N GLU A 48 18.18 -14.74 10.46
CA GLU A 48 18.48 -13.74 9.42
C GLU A 48 17.76 -12.43 9.71
N VAL A 49 16.48 -12.48 10.03
CA VAL A 49 15.66 -11.31 10.38
C VAL A 49 16.23 -10.60 11.61
N ILE A 50 16.58 -11.34 12.68
CA ILE A 50 17.18 -10.78 13.89
C ILE A 50 18.51 -10.09 13.55
N LYS A 51 19.41 -10.76 12.85
CA LYS A 51 20.70 -10.18 12.43
C LYS A 51 20.52 -8.88 11.65
N LYS A 52 19.50 -8.84 10.78
CA LYS A 52 19.22 -7.63 9.99
C LYS A 52 18.67 -6.50 10.86
N ILE A 53 17.75 -6.79 11.78
CA ILE A 53 17.20 -5.80 12.73
C ILE A 53 18.31 -5.24 13.63
N ASP A 54 19.22 -6.08 14.10
CA ASP A 54 20.33 -5.67 14.96
C ASP A 54 21.40 -4.88 14.21
N SER A 55 21.44 -4.98 12.89
CA SER A 55 22.40 -4.23 12.08
C SER A 55 22.11 -2.72 12.10
N ASN A 56 23.15 -1.89 12.03
CA ASN A 56 23.02 -0.44 11.91
C ASN A 56 22.85 0.04 10.46
N SER A 57 22.62 -0.89 9.51
CA SER A 57 22.55 -0.59 8.08
C SER A 57 21.12 -0.32 7.56
N MET A 58 20.13 -0.35 8.42
CA MET A 58 18.75 -0.08 8.01
C MET A 58 18.48 1.43 7.89
N PRO A 59 18.01 1.91 6.74
CA PRO A 59 17.62 3.31 6.61
C PRO A 59 16.36 3.56 7.48
N ILE A 60 16.31 4.69 8.15
CA ILE A 60 15.15 5.15 8.92
C ILE A 60 14.21 5.90 7.95
N SER A 61 12.90 5.78 8.14
CA SER A 61 11.90 6.57 7.39
C SER A 61 11.95 8.05 7.77
N GLY A 62 11.40 8.92 6.95
CA GLY A 62 11.36 10.35 7.21
C GLY A 62 11.72 11.20 6.00
N GLU A 63 11.68 12.51 6.17
CA GLU A 63 11.93 13.52 5.13
C GLU A 63 13.30 13.38 4.46
N GLU A 64 14.32 12.96 5.22
CA GLU A 64 15.68 12.76 4.72
C GLU A 64 15.78 11.71 3.61
N ARG A 65 14.72 10.93 3.40
CA ARG A 65 14.67 9.93 2.33
C ARG A 65 14.14 10.44 1.00
N LYS A 66 13.77 11.72 0.90
CA LYS A 66 13.20 12.30 -0.32
C LYS A 66 14.10 12.08 -1.54
N GLU A 67 15.40 12.35 -1.43
CA GLU A 67 16.36 12.13 -2.51
C GLU A 67 16.47 10.65 -2.93
N GLN A 68 16.36 9.72 -1.98
CA GLN A 68 16.38 8.30 -2.28
C GLN A 68 15.14 7.87 -3.08
N TRP A 69 13.97 8.42 -2.74
CA TRP A 69 12.73 8.16 -3.48
C TRP A 69 12.76 8.82 -4.86
N GLU A 70 13.22 10.07 -4.96
CA GLU A 70 13.44 10.72 -6.25
C GLU A 70 14.32 9.88 -7.17
N LYS A 71 15.46 9.38 -6.66
CA LYS A 71 16.32 8.49 -7.43
C LYS A 71 15.61 7.20 -7.83
N GLY A 72 14.89 6.56 -6.90
CA GLY A 72 14.19 5.29 -7.17
C GLY A 72 13.13 5.43 -8.27
N TRP A 73 12.31 6.46 -8.18
CA TRP A 73 11.26 6.69 -9.19
C TRP A 73 11.82 7.25 -10.51
N SER A 74 12.92 8.00 -10.49
CA SER A 74 13.65 8.37 -11.71
C SER A 74 14.15 7.14 -12.50
N GLU A 75 14.56 6.07 -11.80
CA GLU A 75 14.92 4.83 -12.46
C GLU A 75 13.72 4.13 -13.11
N ASN A 76 12.53 4.15 -12.46
CA ASN A 76 11.30 3.65 -13.09
C ASN A 76 10.90 4.51 -14.28
N LEU A 77 10.93 5.84 -14.18
CA LEU A 77 10.65 6.78 -15.27
C LEU A 77 11.56 6.49 -16.48
N HIS A 78 12.87 6.38 -16.23
CA HIS A 78 13.83 6.09 -17.31
C HIS A 78 13.51 4.77 -18.02
N ASN A 79 13.23 3.70 -17.27
CA ASN A 79 12.89 2.41 -17.86
C ASN A 79 11.56 2.47 -18.62
N PHE A 80 10.53 3.11 -18.04
CA PHE A 80 9.23 3.31 -18.66
C PHE A 80 9.34 3.99 -20.02
N VAL A 81 10.10 5.08 -20.13
CA VAL A 81 10.34 5.77 -21.40
C VAL A 81 11.15 4.89 -22.37
N ARG A 82 12.25 4.26 -21.89
CA ARG A 82 13.11 3.41 -22.72
C ARG A 82 12.38 2.20 -23.29
N CYS A 83 11.48 1.60 -22.52
CA CYS A 83 10.69 0.44 -22.92
C CYS A 83 9.36 0.84 -23.60
N LYS A 84 9.32 2.01 -24.25
CA LYS A 84 8.16 2.50 -25.02
C LYS A 84 6.87 2.54 -24.18
N PHE A 85 7.01 3.03 -22.98
CA PHE A 85 5.93 3.22 -22.02
C PHE A 85 5.23 1.94 -21.53
N ASP A 86 5.92 0.79 -21.54
CA ASP A 86 5.39 -0.45 -20.98
C ASP A 86 5.09 -0.27 -19.48
N LEU A 87 3.82 -0.45 -19.09
CA LEU A 87 3.34 -0.33 -17.72
C LEU A 87 4.01 -1.32 -16.75
N ALA A 88 4.56 -2.42 -17.23
CA ALA A 88 5.30 -3.36 -16.40
C ALA A 88 6.54 -2.72 -15.75
N GLU A 89 7.14 -1.72 -16.40
CA GLU A 89 8.30 -0.98 -15.89
C GLU A 89 7.97 -0.07 -14.70
N LEU A 90 6.67 0.18 -14.45
CA LEU A 90 6.21 0.91 -13.27
C LEU A 90 6.16 0.04 -12.01
N THR A 91 6.42 -1.27 -12.12
CA THR A 91 6.52 -2.14 -10.95
C THR A 91 7.64 -1.64 -10.03
N PRO A 92 7.33 -1.30 -8.77
CA PRO A 92 8.34 -0.83 -7.83
C PRO A 92 9.45 -1.85 -7.61
N LYS A 93 10.70 -1.41 -7.63
CA LYS A 93 11.87 -2.29 -7.51
C LYS A 93 12.06 -2.92 -6.13
N TYR A 94 11.27 -2.53 -5.13
CA TYR A 94 11.26 -3.20 -3.84
C TYR A 94 10.49 -4.55 -3.87
N TYR A 95 9.64 -4.79 -4.87
CA TYR A 95 9.14 -6.13 -5.18
C TYR A 95 10.27 -6.94 -5.84
N ARG A 96 11.15 -7.48 -5.01
CA ARG A 96 12.24 -8.30 -5.50
C ARG A 96 11.80 -9.76 -5.54
N PRO A 97 12.32 -10.56 -6.47
CA PRO A 97 12.16 -12.00 -6.41
C PRO A 97 12.67 -12.50 -5.05
N ASN A 98 11.76 -12.71 -4.14
CA ASN A 98 12.04 -13.26 -2.82
C ASN A 98 11.24 -14.54 -2.67
N ASN A 99 11.94 -15.62 -2.33
CA ASN A 99 11.29 -16.90 -2.18
C ASN A 99 10.66 -17.09 -0.79
N ILE A 100 10.97 -16.22 0.17
CA ILE A 100 10.48 -16.31 1.55
C ILE A 100 9.51 -15.18 1.83
N MET A 101 8.26 -15.56 2.15
CA MET A 101 7.18 -14.65 2.49
C MET A 101 6.56 -15.02 3.84
N ARG A 102 5.81 -14.11 4.41
CA ARG A 102 4.96 -14.36 5.59
C ARG A 102 3.53 -14.61 5.12
N LEU A 103 2.93 -15.69 5.61
CA LEU A 103 1.53 -16.02 5.39
C LEU A 103 0.94 -16.58 6.69
N ASN A 104 -0.13 -15.99 7.20
CA ASN A 104 -0.82 -16.45 8.41
C ASN A 104 0.14 -16.71 9.60
N ARG A 105 1.07 -15.76 9.86
CA ARG A 105 2.10 -15.84 10.92
C ARG A 105 3.09 -17.01 10.76
N GLN A 106 3.32 -17.45 9.55
CA GLN A 106 4.34 -18.48 9.23
C GLN A 106 5.19 -18.00 8.06
N TYR A 107 6.42 -18.48 7.97
CA TYR A 107 7.21 -18.33 6.77
C TYR A 107 6.86 -19.42 5.77
N ILE A 108 6.71 -19.01 4.53
CA ILE A 108 6.50 -19.88 3.38
C ILE A 108 7.57 -19.64 2.32
N LYS A 109 7.82 -20.65 1.50
CA LYS A 109 8.65 -20.52 0.30
C LYS A 109 7.76 -20.55 -0.93
N VAL A 110 7.69 -19.40 -1.63
CA VAL A 110 6.88 -19.24 -2.83
C VAL A 110 7.63 -19.77 -4.05
N LYS A 111 6.89 -20.22 -5.08
CA LYS A 111 7.47 -20.76 -6.31
C LYS A 111 7.62 -19.71 -7.39
N SER A 112 6.61 -18.86 -7.57
CA SER A 112 6.66 -17.78 -8.55
C SER A 112 7.51 -16.61 -8.06
N ALA A 113 8.35 -16.07 -8.92
CA ALA A 113 9.12 -14.85 -8.65
C ALA A 113 8.23 -13.60 -8.54
N THR A 114 7.02 -13.65 -9.10
CA THR A 114 6.03 -12.55 -9.09
C THR A 114 4.96 -12.71 -8.01
N PHE A 115 5.05 -13.75 -7.16
CA PHE A 115 4.02 -14.10 -6.18
C PHE A 115 3.56 -12.91 -5.35
N GLU A 116 4.50 -12.14 -4.77
CA GLU A 116 4.19 -10.97 -3.94
C GLU A 116 3.46 -9.90 -4.74
N PHE A 117 3.98 -9.56 -5.90
CA PHE A 117 3.40 -8.56 -6.79
C PHE A 117 2.00 -8.97 -7.26
N ASP A 118 1.83 -10.24 -7.68
CA ASP A 118 0.55 -10.78 -8.12
C ASP A 118 -0.48 -10.82 -6.98
N PHE A 119 -0.06 -11.20 -5.77
CA PHE A 119 -0.92 -11.15 -4.59
C PHE A 119 -1.45 -9.74 -4.34
N PHE A 120 -0.57 -8.75 -4.37
CA PHE A 120 -0.98 -7.36 -4.17
C PHE A 120 -1.74 -6.78 -5.36
N ARG A 121 -1.52 -7.28 -6.58
CA ARG A 121 -2.33 -6.94 -7.73
C ARG A 121 -3.78 -7.41 -7.54
N VAL A 122 -3.99 -8.64 -7.10
CA VAL A 122 -5.32 -9.17 -6.74
C VAL A 122 -5.96 -8.34 -5.62
N PHE A 123 -5.20 -8.04 -4.57
CA PHE A 123 -5.69 -7.22 -3.46
C PHE A 123 -6.11 -5.82 -3.90
N ARG A 124 -5.30 -5.14 -4.71
CA ARG A 124 -5.59 -3.79 -5.23
C ARG A 124 -6.85 -3.77 -6.08
N HIS A 125 -7.02 -4.71 -7.00
CA HIS A 125 -8.24 -4.82 -7.80
C HIS A 125 -9.48 -4.99 -6.92
N TRP A 126 -9.44 -5.92 -5.97
CA TRP A 126 -10.52 -6.12 -5.03
C TRP A 126 -10.81 -4.86 -4.19
N LEU A 127 -9.79 -4.23 -3.64
CA LEU A 127 -9.91 -3.04 -2.80
C LEU A 127 -10.55 -1.88 -3.58
N CYS A 128 -10.02 -1.58 -4.75
CA CYS A 128 -10.51 -0.49 -5.59
C CYS A 128 -11.96 -0.74 -6.00
N TYR A 129 -12.28 -1.95 -6.47
CA TYR A 129 -13.64 -2.33 -6.82
C TYR A 129 -14.61 -2.20 -5.64
N THR A 130 -14.16 -2.56 -4.43
CA THR A 130 -15.02 -2.55 -3.24
C THR A 130 -15.33 -1.13 -2.76
N TYR A 131 -14.35 -0.23 -2.78
CA TYR A 131 -14.48 1.04 -2.06
C TYR A 131 -14.70 2.25 -2.95
N PHE A 132 -14.30 2.24 -4.24
CA PHE A 132 -14.32 3.45 -5.04
C PHE A 132 -15.46 3.55 -6.06
N ASN A 133 -16.37 2.58 -6.14
CA ASN A 133 -17.48 2.61 -7.10
C ASN A 133 -18.33 3.89 -7.02
N ASN A 134 -18.62 4.36 -5.81
CA ASN A 134 -19.54 5.46 -5.54
C ASN A 134 -18.84 6.83 -5.39
N THR A 135 -17.62 6.99 -5.87
CA THR A 135 -16.88 8.26 -5.82
C THR A 135 -16.76 8.88 -7.21
N ASN A 136 -16.56 10.18 -7.30
CA ASN A 136 -16.40 10.87 -8.59
C ASN A 136 -14.92 10.93 -9.02
N SER A 137 -14.04 11.06 -8.07
CA SER A 137 -12.59 11.11 -8.30
C SER A 137 -11.83 10.38 -7.20
N ILE A 138 -10.58 10.00 -7.51
CA ILE A 138 -9.70 9.30 -6.59
C ILE A 138 -8.34 10.01 -6.56
N PHE A 139 -7.91 10.39 -5.36
CA PHE A 139 -6.61 10.99 -5.10
C PHE A 139 -5.71 9.97 -4.41
N GLU A 140 -4.69 9.49 -5.10
CA GLU A 140 -3.66 8.62 -4.52
C GLU A 140 -2.48 9.45 -4.02
N PHE A 141 -2.33 9.55 -2.70
CA PHE A 141 -1.24 10.26 -2.04
C PHE A 141 -0.05 9.32 -1.83
N GLY A 142 1.13 9.75 -2.28
CA GLY A 142 2.33 8.92 -2.33
C GLY A 142 2.26 7.87 -3.45
N CYS A 143 1.85 8.29 -4.65
CA CYS A 143 1.63 7.37 -5.79
C CYS A 143 2.91 6.70 -6.30
N GLY A 144 4.09 7.22 -5.95
CA GLY A 144 5.38 6.64 -6.29
C GLY A 144 5.58 6.45 -7.78
N SER A 145 5.79 5.20 -8.20
CA SER A 145 5.90 4.86 -9.63
C SER A 145 4.57 4.93 -10.40
N GLY A 146 3.47 5.28 -9.75
CA GLY A 146 2.15 5.31 -10.36
C GLY A 146 1.57 3.92 -10.71
N CYS A 147 2.11 2.83 -10.17
CA CYS A 147 1.71 1.46 -10.54
C CYS A 147 0.26 1.09 -10.19
N ASN A 148 -0.42 1.87 -9.34
CA ASN A 148 -1.83 1.69 -9.02
C ASN A 148 -2.76 2.42 -10.00
N LEU A 149 -2.29 3.51 -10.64
CA LEU A 149 -3.11 4.35 -11.50
C LEU A 149 -3.70 3.59 -12.69
N PRO A 150 -2.97 2.69 -13.39
CA PRO A 150 -3.54 1.85 -14.44
C PRO A 150 -4.73 1.01 -13.97
N ILE A 151 -4.67 0.46 -12.75
CA ILE A 151 -5.76 -0.33 -12.17
C ILE A 151 -6.99 0.56 -11.93
N LEU A 152 -6.78 1.77 -11.42
CA LEU A 152 -7.86 2.73 -11.18
C LEU A 152 -8.53 3.18 -12.48
N VAL A 153 -7.74 3.44 -13.53
CA VAL A 153 -8.27 3.83 -14.83
C VAL A 153 -9.04 2.68 -15.50
N ASP A 154 -8.51 1.46 -15.43
CA ASP A 154 -9.16 0.27 -15.99
C ASP A 154 -10.52 0.00 -15.33
N LEU A 155 -10.56 0.06 -13.99
CA LEU A 155 -11.80 -0.14 -13.24
C LEU A 155 -12.79 1.03 -13.36
N PHE A 156 -12.29 2.25 -13.56
CA PHE A 156 -13.12 3.47 -13.50
C PHE A 156 -12.78 4.45 -14.65
N PRO A 157 -13.02 4.08 -15.90
CA PRO A 157 -12.57 4.86 -17.07
C PRO A 157 -13.22 6.27 -17.17
N ASN A 158 -14.29 6.50 -16.42
CA ASN A 158 -15.01 7.78 -16.42
C ASN A 158 -14.73 8.65 -15.17
N LYS A 159 -13.80 8.23 -14.31
CA LYS A 159 -13.42 8.99 -13.12
C LYS A 159 -12.12 9.75 -13.35
N LYS A 160 -12.00 10.90 -12.71
CA LYS A 160 -10.73 11.62 -12.62
C LYS A 160 -9.83 10.93 -11.60
N ILE A 161 -8.63 10.63 -11.99
CA ILE A 161 -7.63 9.99 -11.13
C ILE A 161 -6.47 10.97 -10.92
N TYR A 162 -6.09 11.17 -9.67
CA TYR A 162 -5.00 12.05 -9.30
C TYR A 162 -3.90 11.26 -8.63
N GLY A 163 -2.67 11.40 -9.14
CA GLY A 163 -1.46 10.83 -8.53
C GLY A 163 -0.65 11.93 -7.86
N LEU A 164 -0.49 11.86 -6.55
CA LEU A 164 0.22 12.85 -5.76
C LEU A 164 1.46 12.25 -5.13
N ASP A 165 2.57 12.94 -5.21
CA ASP A 165 3.84 12.50 -4.59
C ASP A 165 4.74 13.71 -4.30
N TRP A 166 5.67 13.57 -3.39
CA TRP A 166 6.59 14.65 -2.99
C TRP A 166 7.83 14.78 -3.88
N VAL A 167 7.99 13.88 -4.87
CA VAL A 167 9.13 13.87 -5.79
C VAL A 167 8.70 14.09 -7.25
N HIS A 168 9.52 14.81 -8.00
CA HIS A 168 9.21 15.21 -9.37
C HIS A 168 9.12 14.01 -10.32
N SER A 169 9.97 13.01 -10.17
CA SER A 169 9.98 11.82 -11.03
C SER A 169 8.65 11.05 -11.02
N SER A 170 7.94 11.01 -9.88
CA SER A 170 6.60 10.43 -9.80
C SER A 170 5.59 11.22 -10.64
N ILE A 171 5.63 12.54 -10.57
CA ILE A 171 4.73 13.41 -11.32
C ILE A 171 5.02 13.32 -12.82
N ASP A 172 6.28 13.23 -13.20
CA ASP A 172 6.69 13.02 -14.59
C ASP A 172 6.19 11.67 -15.13
N ILE A 173 6.20 10.60 -14.33
CA ILE A 173 5.60 9.32 -14.70
C ILE A 173 4.10 9.49 -14.98
N VAL A 174 3.35 10.14 -14.07
CA VAL A 174 1.91 10.37 -14.24
C VAL A 174 1.64 11.18 -15.52
N ASN A 175 2.40 12.26 -15.76
CA ASN A 175 2.28 13.08 -16.96
C ASN A 175 2.59 12.30 -18.24
N LYS A 176 3.58 11.39 -18.21
CA LYS A 176 3.89 10.50 -19.34
C LYS A 176 2.74 9.51 -19.58
N MET A 177 2.21 8.87 -18.55
CA MET A 177 1.03 8.00 -18.71
C MET A 177 -0.16 8.75 -19.31
N LYS A 178 -0.45 9.96 -18.81
CA LYS A 178 -1.50 10.83 -19.36
C LYS A 178 -1.34 11.06 -20.85
N SER A 179 -0.15 11.45 -21.29
CA SER A 179 0.12 11.76 -22.71
C SER A 179 0.11 10.54 -23.61
N GLU A 180 0.67 9.42 -23.17
CA GLU A 180 0.82 8.22 -23.99
C GLU A 180 -0.48 7.43 -24.13
N TYR A 181 -1.23 7.30 -23.02
CA TYR A 181 -2.46 6.51 -22.98
C TYR A 181 -3.73 7.33 -23.12
N GLN A 182 -3.64 8.66 -23.18
CA GLN A 182 -4.78 9.59 -23.23
C GLN A 182 -5.76 9.40 -22.04
N TRP A 183 -5.24 9.04 -20.87
CA TRP A 183 -6.02 8.85 -19.67
C TRP A 183 -6.37 10.18 -18.99
N ASP A 184 -7.54 10.25 -18.35
CA ASP A 184 -7.93 11.39 -17.50
C ASP A 184 -7.29 11.28 -16.11
N ILE A 185 -5.96 11.36 -16.09
CA ILE A 185 -5.15 11.36 -14.87
C ILE A 185 -4.38 12.67 -14.74
N THR A 186 -4.10 13.09 -13.52
CA THR A 186 -3.33 14.32 -13.26
C THR A 186 -2.35 14.12 -12.12
N GLY A 187 -1.10 14.55 -12.33
CA GLY A 187 -0.04 14.51 -11.31
C GLY A 187 0.07 15.84 -10.56
N TYR A 188 0.20 15.80 -9.24
CA TYR A 188 0.48 16.95 -8.39
C TYR A 188 1.65 16.68 -7.46
N LEU A 189 2.58 17.63 -7.38
CA LEU A 189 3.62 17.61 -6.35
C LEU A 189 2.96 17.89 -5.00
N PHE A 190 3.07 16.95 -4.05
CA PHE A 190 2.41 17.06 -2.76
C PHE A 190 3.23 16.36 -1.66
N ASP A 191 3.55 17.12 -0.61
CA ASP A 191 4.30 16.62 0.54
C ASP A 191 3.33 16.29 1.69
N LEU A 192 3.36 15.03 2.14
CA LEU A 192 2.53 14.57 3.26
C LEU A 192 2.98 15.13 4.62
N PHE A 193 4.24 15.59 4.73
CA PHE A 193 4.75 16.23 5.94
C PHE A 193 4.30 17.69 6.03
N ASP A 194 4.14 18.37 4.88
CA ASP A 194 3.70 19.78 4.77
C ASP A 194 2.60 19.91 3.69
N PRO A 195 1.37 19.50 3.98
CA PRO A 195 0.26 19.46 3.04
C PRO A 195 -0.12 20.82 2.48
N ASP A 196 -0.23 20.95 1.17
CA ASP A 196 -0.69 22.15 0.49
C ASP A 196 -2.23 22.25 0.57
N TYR A 197 -2.71 23.13 1.44
CA TYR A 197 -4.14 23.40 1.60
C TYR A 197 -4.78 24.14 0.43
N SER A 198 -4.01 24.65 -0.54
CA SER A 198 -4.55 25.22 -1.77
C SER A 198 -5.02 24.15 -2.77
N LEU A 199 -4.65 22.88 -2.59
CA LEU A 199 -5.10 21.80 -3.44
C LEU A 199 -6.63 21.71 -3.42
N GLU A 200 -7.23 21.89 -4.59
CA GLU A 200 -8.67 21.75 -4.76
C GLU A 200 -9.06 20.26 -4.86
N ILE A 201 -10.11 19.89 -4.15
CA ILE A 201 -10.62 18.54 -4.10
C ILE A 201 -12.03 18.50 -4.71
N ASP A 202 -12.22 17.62 -5.67
CA ASP A 202 -13.53 17.41 -6.30
C ASP A 202 -14.59 16.99 -5.26
N ALA A 203 -15.84 17.42 -5.49
CA ALA A 203 -16.93 16.89 -4.69
C ALA A 203 -17.05 15.37 -4.83
N ASN A 204 -17.32 14.68 -3.73
CA ASN A 204 -17.41 13.22 -3.67
C ASN A 204 -16.09 12.49 -4.04
N ALA A 205 -14.95 13.10 -3.67
CA ALA A 205 -13.63 12.51 -3.87
C ALA A 205 -13.31 11.46 -2.81
N ALA A 206 -12.57 10.42 -3.20
CA ALA A 206 -11.92 9.49 -2.29
C ALA A 206 -10.42 9.70 -2.22
N PHE A 207 -9.84 9.48 -1.04
CA PHE A 207 -8.41 9.52 -0.79
C PHE A 207 -7.86 8.11 -0.59
N LEU A 208 -6.76 7.79 -1.26
CA LEU A 208 -6.04 6.53 -1.18
C LEU A 208 -4.59 6.77 -0.76
N THR A 209 -4.08 5.97 0.16
CA THR A 209 -2.64 5.79 0.36
C THR A 209 -2.30 4.31 0.29
N PHE A 210 -1.16 3.96 -0.30
CA PHE A 210 -0.72 2.57 -0.41
C PHE A 210 0.79 2.48 -0.14
N GLY A 211 1.16 2.23 1.13
CA GLY A 211 2.55 2.17 1.56
C GLY A 211 3.28 3.52 1.56
N ALA A 212 2.53 4.63 1.65
CA ALA A 212 3.07 5.98 1.68
C ALA A 212 3.23 6.51 3.11
N LEU A 213 2.23 6.29 3.96
CA LEU A 213 2.22 6.82 5.33
C LEU A 213 3.29 6.18 6.21
N GLU A 214 3.81 4.99 5.84
CA GLU A 214 4.91 4.37 6.58
C GLU A 214 6.15 5.28 6.70
N GLN A 215 6.34 6.21 5.74
CA GLN A 215 7.45 7.16 5.75
C GLN A 215 7.26 8.29 6.75
N LEU A 216 6.04 8.58 7.17
CA LEU A 216 5.74 9.66 8.13
C LEU A 216 6.10 9.30 9.57
N GLY A 217 6.26 8.03 9.88
CA GLY A 217 6.52 7.58 11.27
C GLY A 217 5.38 8.02 12.21
N SER A 218 5.66 8.92 13.15
CA SER A 218 4.66 9.52 14.03
C SER A 218 4.13 10.90 13.54
N ASN A 219 4.63 11.42 12.42
CA ASN A 219 4.37 12.79 11.95
C ASN A 219 3.15 12.89 11.00
N HIS A 220 2.20 11.98 11.12
CA HIS A 220 1.02 11.89 10.25
C HIS A 220 -0.09 12.91 10.55
N ARG A 221 0.03 13.71 11.63
CA ARG A 221 -1.04 14.63 12.05
C ARG A 221 -1.35 15.71 11.03
N ALA A 222 -0.31 16.33 10.43
CA ALA A 222 -0.50 17.35 9.40
C ALA A 222 -1.36 16.84 8.25
N PHE A 223 -1.09 15.62 7.78
CA PHE A 223 -1.91 15.01 6.72
C PHE A 223 -3.34 14.66 7.17
N ILE A 224 -3.53 14.20 8.42
CA ILE A 224 -4.89 13.97 8.93
C ILE A 224 -5.65 15.29 9.05
N ASP A 225 -5.02 16.37 9.54
CA ASP A 225 -5.65 17.70 9.63
C ASP A 225 -6.04 18.22 8.24
N PHE A 226 -5.19 18.01 7.23
CA PHE A 226 -5.53 18.28 5.83
C PHE A 226 -6.76 17.48 5.37
N ILE A 227 -6.84 16.18 5.67
CA ILE A 227 -8.00 15.36 5.33
C ILE A 227 -9.28 15.89 6.01
N LEU A 228 -9.18 16.30 7.28
CA LEU A 228 -10.31 16.86 8.02
C LEU A 228 -10.78 18.21 7.45
N ASP A 229 -9.86 19.01 6.88
CA ASP A 229 -10.18 20.25 6.15
C ASP A 229 -10.86 19.96 4.81
N LYS A 230 -10.30 19.05 4.02
CA LYS A 230 -10.78 18.74 2.65
C LYS A 230 -12.03 17.88 2.61
N LYS A 231 -12.34 17.15 3.67
CA LYS A 231 -13.57 16.38 3.84
C LYS A 231 -13.90 15.43 2.68
N PRO A 232 -12.95 14.55 2.24
CA PRO A 232 -13.29 13.55 1.24
C PRO A 232 -14.40 12.63 1.77
N VAL A 233 -15.16 12.04 0.87
CA VAL A 233 -16.26 11.12 1.28
C VAL A 233 -15.75 9.78 1.77
N LEU A 234 -14.51 9.44 1.45
CA LEU A 234 -13.87 8.19 1.84
C LEU A 234 -12.34 8.33 1.87
N CYS A 235 -11.73 7.75 2.89
CA CYS A 235 -10.29 7.53 2.98
C CYS A 235 -10.03 6.04 3.08
N VAL A 236 -9.14 5.53 2.22
CA VAL A 236 -8.66 4.14 2.24
C VAL A 236 -7.14 4.18 2.41
N ASN A 237 -6.66 3.77 3.58
CA ASN A 237 -5.24 3.70 3.85
C ASN A 237 -4.80 2.24 3.92
N VAL A 238 -3.87 1.86 3.07
CA VAL A 238 -3.28 0.52 3.00
C VAL A 238 -1.83 0.61 3.43
N GLU A 239 -1.59 0.30 4.68
CA GLU A 239 -0.31 0.58 5.34
C GLU A 239 0.11 -0.57 6.28
N PRO A 240 1.40 -0.74 6.56
CA PRO A 240 1.83 -1.62 7.63
C PRO A 240 1.52 -0.97 8.99
N LEU A 241 0.54 -1.50 9.72
CA LEU A 241 0.03 -0.92 10.97
C LEU A 241 0.63 -1.61 12.19
N TYR A 242 1.48 -0.88 12.93
CA TYR A 242 2.12 -1.36 14.14
C TYR A 242 1.11 -1.84 15.20
N GLU A 243 -0.02 -1.15 15.35
CA GLU A 243 -1.04 -1.39 16.35
C GLU A 243 -1.78 -2.72 16.18
N LEU A 244 -1.71 -3.32 15.00
CA LEU A 244 -2.38 -4.58 14.70
C LEU A 244 -1.52 -5.83 14.99
N TYR A 245 -0.26 -5.64 15.39
CA TYR A 245 0.59 -6.76 15.80
C TYR A 245 0.31 -7.17 17.24
N ASN A 246 0.48 -8.46 17.53
CA ASN A 246 0.36 -9.03 18.88
C ASN A 246 1.72 -9.60 19.33
N SER A 247 2.34 -8.95 20.32
CA SER A 247 3.67 -9.29 20.84
C SER A 247 3.81 -10.70 21.43
N GLN A 248 2.70 -11.43 21.62
CA GLN A 248 2.71 -12.83 22.04
C GLN A 248 3.16 -13.80 20.93
N TYR A 249 3.14 -13.37 19.66
CA TYR A 249 3.60 -14.15 18.52
C TYR A 249 4.99 -13.70 18.07
N LEU A 250 5.88 -14.68 17.83
CA LEU A 250 7.28 -14.40 17.47
C LEU A 250 7.40 -13.51 16.24
N LEU A 251 6.71 -13.84 15.14
CA LEU A 251 6.81 -13.07 13.90
C LEU A 251 6.24 -11.65 14.07
N ASP A 252 5.17 -11.50 14.85
CA ASP A 252 4.61 -10.20 15.16
C ASP A 252 5.61 -9.35 15.97
N ARG A 253 6.28 -9.96 16.96
CA ARG A 253 7.31 -9.29 17.77
C ARG A 253 8.49 -8.84 16.91
N LEU A 254 8.94 -9.67 15.97
CA LEU A 254 9.99 -9.30 15.01
C LEU A 254 9.53 -8.14 14.11
N ALA A 255 8.31 -8.16 13.61
CA ALA A 255 7.76 -7.06 12.83
C ALA A 255 7.69 -5.76 13.64
N MET A 256 7.26 -5.82 14.90
CA MET A 256 7.24 -4.64 15.80
C MET A 256 8.66 -4.08 16.02
N GLN A 257 9.67 -4.93 16.18
CA GLN A 257 11.07 -4.49 16.29
C GLN A 257 11.57 -3.87 14.99
N TYR A 258 11.22 -4.48 13.85
CA TYR A 258 11.55 -3.95 12.53
C TYR A 258 10.93 -2.56 12.30
N HIS A 259 9.64 -2.38 12.60
CA HIS A 259 8.96 -1.08 12.52
C HIS A 259 9.65 -0.01 13.35
N LYS A 260 9.98 -0.33 14.61
CA LYS A 260 10.70 0.61 15.50
C LYS A 260 12.07 0.99 14.93
N LYS A 261 12.83 -0.01 14.43
CA LYS A 261 14.16 0.22 13.84
C LYS A 261 14.10 1.08 12.58
N ARG A 262 13.03 0.91 11.80
CA ARG A 262 12.77 1.67 10.57
C ARG A 262 12.16 3.04 10.82
N GLY A 263 11.66 3.33 12.02
CA GLY A 263 10.87 4.53 12.28
C GLY A 263 9.56 4.58 11.48
N TYR A 264 8.95 3.41 11.20
CA TYR A 264 7.73 3.30 10.40
C TYR A 264 6.49 3.79 11.14
N LEU A 265 5.39 3.92 10.40
CA LEU A 265 4.10 4.43 10.86
C LEU A 265 3.72 3.91 12.25
N SER A 266 3.43 4.81 13.15
CA SER A 266 3.06 4.50 14.54
C SER A 266 1.98 5.45 15.05
N ASN A 267 1.09 4.94 15.89
CA ASN A 267 -0.02 5.67 16.50
C ASN A 267 -1.07 6.21 15.50
N PHE A 268 -1.04 5.80 14.23
CA PHE A 268 -1.99 6.28 13.22
C PHE A 268 -3.41 5.79 13.51
N LEU A 269 -3.59 4.48 13.69
CA LEU A 269 -4.89 3.91 14.06
C LEU A 269 -5.38 4.43 15.42
N SER A 270 -4.49 4.51 16.41
CA SER A 270 -4.83 5.03 17.74
C SER A 270 -5.29 6.49 17.68
N TYR A 271 -4.69 7.30 16.81
CA TYR A 271 -5.11 8.70 16.62
C TYR A 271 -6.46 8.80 15.92
N LEU A 272 -6.71 8.00 14.87
CA LEU A 272 -8.04 7.92 14.24
C LEU A 272 -9.12 7.48 15.22
N GLN A 273 -8.83 6.51 16.10
CA GLN A 273 -9.77 6.08 17.16
C GLN A 273 -10.04 7.20 18.17
N LEU A 274 -9.05 8.03 18.48
CA LEU A 274 -9.26 9.22 19.32
C LEU A 274 -10.18 10.23 18.63
N LEU A 275 -9.97 10.50 17.34
CA LEU A 275 -10.82 11.39 16.54
C LEU A 275 -12.25 10.83 16.39
N GLU A 276 -12.41 9.51 16.29
CA GLU A 276 -13.73 8.87 16.26
C GLU A 276 -14.49 9.07 17.60
N LYS A 277 -13.80 8.92 18.74
CA LYS A 277 -14.39 9.25 20.07
C LYS A 277 -14.81 10.72 20.16
N GLN A 278 -14.08 11.61 19.48
CA GLN A 278 -14.41 13.05 19.39
C GLN A 278 -15.49 13.36 18.33
N ARG A 279 -16.02 12.35 17.64
CA ARG A 279 -17.00 12.48 16.54
C ARG A 279 -16.51 13.29 15.35
N LYS A 280 -15.20 13.35 15.12
CA LYS A 280 -14.60 14.03 13.97
C LYS A 280 -14.48 13.12 12.74
N VAL A 281 -14.38 11.82 12.97
CA VAL A 281 -14.28 10.82 11.90
C VAL A 281 -15.16 9.61 12.23
N LYS A 282 -15.43 8.80 11.19
CA LYS A 282 -16.05 7.48 11.34
C LYS A 282 -15.14 6.43 10.73
N ILE A 283 -14.70 5.47 11.52
CA ILE A 283 -13.95 4.30 11.05
C ILE A 283 -14.97 3.23 10.61
N ILE A 284 -14.86 2.77 9.35
CA ILE A 284 -15.76 1.77 8.76
C ILE A 284 -15.15 0.38 8.87
N ASP A 285 -13.86 0.24 8.58
CA ASP A 285 -13.18 -1.04 8.52
C ASP A 285 -11.72 -0.92 8.95
N VAL A 286 -11.25 -1.88 9.72
CA VAL A 286 -9.84 -2.04 10.09
C VAL A 286 -9.50 -3.51 9.98
N GLN A 287 -8.65 -3.86 9.04
CA GLN A 287 -8.29 -5.27 8.83
C GLN A 287 -6.79 -5.44 8.64
N ARG A 288 -6.21 -6.33 9.41
CA ARG A 288 -4.85 -6.79 9.19
C ARG A 288 -4.84 -7.83 8.09
N MET A 289 -3.97 -7.65 7.11
CA MET A 289 -3.60 -8.68 6.15
C MET A 289 -2.45 -9.51 6.70
N TYR A 290 -2.67 -10.82 6.85
CA TYR A 290 -1.64 -11.75 7.33
C TYR A 290 -0.77 -12.27 6.18
N PHE A 291 -0.30 -11.35 5.34
CA PHE A 291 0.62 -11.62 4.23
C PHE A 291 1.62 -10.48 4.07
N GLY A 292 2.85 -10.81 3.70
CA GLY A 292 3.87 -9.81 3.43
C GLY A 292 5.26 -10.39 3.25
N GLY A 293 6.24 -9.52 3.21
CA GLY A 293 7.65 -9.87 3.07
C GLY A 293 8.24 -10.52 4.33
N MET A 294 9.52 -10.83 4.29
CA MET A 294 10.20 -11.55 5.36
C MET A 294 10.17 -10.81 6.72
N PHE A 295 10.11 -9.47 6.71
CA PHE A 295 10.24 -8.66 7.93
C PHE A 295 8.90 -8.30 8.58
N GLN A 296 7.84 -8.13 7.79
CA GLN A 296 6.54 -7.63 8.27
C GLN A 296 5.40 -8.10 7.38
N ASP A 297 4.18 -8.06 7.90
CA ASP A 297 2.98 -8.09 7.06
C ASP A 297 2.84 -6.70 6.43
N CYS A 298 2.61 -6.63 5.12
CA CYS A 298 2.78 -5.36 4.42
C CYS A 298 1.55 -4.46 4.52
N TRP A 299 0.36 -4.96 4.17
CA TRP A 299 -0.72 -4.08 3.79
C TRP A 299 -2.02 -4.36 4.56
N SER A 300 -2.08 -3.79 5.76
CA SER A 300 -3.35 -3.70 6.47
C SER A 300 -4.15 -2.52 5.96
N ARG A 301 -5.48 -2.59 6.00
CA ARG A 301 -6.32 -1.48 5.56
C ARG A 301 -7.06 -0.83 6.71
N ILE A 302 -7.20 0.48 6.61
CA ILE A 302 -8.14 1.29 7.40
C ILE A 302 -9.02 2.04 6.40
N VAL A 303 -10.34 1.94 6.58
CA VAL A 303 -11.34 2.66 5.78
C VAL A 303 -12.14 3.55 6.72
N TRP A 304 -12.19 4.83 6.42
CA TRP A 304 -12.81 5.83 7.27
C TRP A 304 -13.21 7.08 6.48
N TYR A 305 -13.95 7.98 7.09
CA TYR A 305 -14.28 9.30 6.52
C TYR A 305 -14.40 10.36 7.61
N PRO A 306 -14.11 11.65 7.29
CA PRO A 306 -14.42 12.78 8.14
C PRO A 306 -15.93 12.93 8.31
N ILE A 307 -16.41 13.22 9.53
CA ILE A 307 -17.80 13.54 9.77
C ILE A 307 -17.99 15.03 9.44
N ASN A 308 -18.92 15.34 8.56
CA ASN A 308 -19.34 16.72 8.28
C ASN A 308 -20.29 17.17 9.38
N ASP A 309 -20.04 18.36 9.96
CA ASP A 309 -20.96 19.01 10.89
C ASP A 309 -22.26 19.41 10.20
#